data_6bf47c3e9f8ff26bb732cfee9b4c1262
#
_entry.id   6bf47c3e9f8ff26bb732cfee9b4c1262
#
_cell.length_a   1.000
_cell.length_b   1.000
_cell.length_c   1.000
_cell.angle_alpha   90.00
_cell.angle_beta   90.00
_cell.angle_gamma   90.00
#
_symmetry.space_group_name_H-M   'P 1'
#
loop_
_entity.id
_entity.type
_entity.pdbx_description
1 polymer ?
#
loop_
_entity_poly.entity_id
_entity_poly.type
_entity_poly.pdbx_seq_one_letter_code
_entity_poly.pdbx_strand_id
1 'polypeptide(L)'
;MGRKPTKIKIIPLGGLKEIGKNMTIIEYKDEMIIIDCGLSFPEDEMLGIDIVIPDITYLLKNKDKIKGIVLTHGHEDHIGALPYVLKKINVPIYGTRLTLGLVETKFKEHKLSNVHLQRVEAGATVDIGEFKVEFIRSSHSIPDACA
;
A
#
# COMPACT_ATOMS: atom_id res chain seq x y z
N MET A 1 25.45 14.42 -24.90
CA MET A 1 24.01 14.38 -24.56
C MET A 1 23.86 14.35 -23.04
N GLY A 2 23.35 15.42 -22.46
CA GLY A 2 23.12 15.48 -21.03
C GLY A 2 22.01 14.48 -20.62
N ARG A 3 22.32 13.60 -19.67
CA ARG A 3 21.28 12.77 -19.02
C ARG A 3 20.24 13.70 -18.41
N LYS A 4 18.98 13.62 -18.85
CA LYS A 4 17.88 14.29 -18.15
C LYS A 4 17.91 13.88 -16.68
N PRO A 5 17.85 14.80 -15.72
CA PRO A 5 17.85 14.42 -14.32
C PRO A 5 16.66 13.49 -14.05
N THR A 6 16.96 12.34 -13.48
CA THR A 6 15.93 11.38 -13.09
C THR A 6 15.20 11.94 -11.87
N LYS A 7 13.91 12.17 -12.01
CA LYS A 7 13.07 12.73 -10.93
C LYS A 7 12.38 11.63 -10.18
N ILE A 8 12.29 11.78 -8.87
CA ILE A 8 11.39 11.00 -8.02
C ILE A 8 10.06 11.76 -7.96
N LYS A 9 8.95 11.03 -8.16
CA LYS A 9 7.61 11.56 -7.94
C LYS A 9 7.01 10.93 -6.71
N ILE A 10 6.41 11.72 -5.87
CA ILE A 10 5.62 11.29 -4.72
C ILE A 10 4.19 11.71 -5.01
N ILE A 11 3.30 10.73 -5.12
CA ILE A 11 1.91 10.95 -5.55
C ILE A 11 0.98 10.37 -4.48
N PRO A 12 0.45 11.19 -3.57
CA PRO A 12 -0.56 10.75 -2.64
C PRO A 12 -1.90 10.55 -3.37
N LEU A 13 -2.49 9.37 -3.22
CA LEU A 13 -3.83 9.06 -3.73
C LEU A 13 -4.91 9.24 -2.67
N GLY A 14 -4.52 9.28 -1.41
CA GLY A 14 -5.39 9.53 -0.26
C GLY A 14 -4.58 9.88 0.98
N GLY A 15 -5.27 10.23 2.08
CA GLY A 15 -4.64 10.55 3.36
C GLY A 15 -4.19 12.01 3.52
N LEU A 16 -4.35 12.87 2.51
CA LEU A 16 -4.05 14.30 2.63
C LEU A 16 -5.33 15.09 2.92
N LYS A 17 -5.28 15.91 3.98
CA LYS A 17 -6.41 16.72 4.48
C LYS A 17 -7.66 15.88 4.82
N GLU A 18 -7.46 14.62 5.14
CA GLU A 18 -8.50 13.66 5.52
C GLU A 18 -7.92 12.61 6.47
N ILE A 19 -8.79 11.91 7.20
CA ILE A 19 -8.42 10.75 8.01
C ILE A 19 -8.78 9.49 7.22
N GLY A 20 -7.82 8.58 7.14
CA GLY A 20 -8.01 7.32 6.40
C GLY A 20 -7.57 7.39 4.94
N LYS A 21 -7.85 6.35 4.19
CA LYS A 21 -7.45 6.16 2.78
C LYS A 21 -5.98 6.38 2.51
N ASN A 22 -5.09 6.03 3.46
CA ASN A 22 -3.66 6.24 3.29
C ASN A 22 -3.14 5.40 2.13
N MET A 23 -2.67 6.07 1.10
CA MET A 23 -2.05 5.46 -0.06
C MET A 23 -1.16 6.47 -0.76
N THR A 24 0.11 6.16 -0.90
CA THR A 24 1.09 7.02 -1.56
C THR A 24 1.90 6.22 -2.55
N ILE A 25 2.09 6.77 -3.75
CA ILE A 25 2.95 6.18 -4.77
C ILE A 25 4.29 6.90 -4.75
N ILE A 26 5.36 6.12 -4.82
CA ILE A 26 6.69 6.63 -5.15
C ILE A 26 7.06 6.09 -6.53
N GLU A 27 7.28 7.00 -7.49
CA GLU A 27 7.68 6.66 -8.84
C GLU A 27 9.10 7.15 -9.11
N TYR A 28 9.94 6.26 -9.61
CA TYR A 28 11.31 6.54 -10.01
C TYR A 28 11.63 5.81 -11.30
N LYS A 29 12.15 6.53 -12.29
CA LYS A 29 12.29 6.02 -13.65
C LYS A 29 10.92 5.52 -14.16
N ASP A 30 10.82 4.28 -14.58
CA ASP A 30 9.58 3.66 -15.04
C ASP A 30 9.04 2.63 -14.06
N GLU A 31 9.36 2.76 -12.77
CA GLU A 31 8.93 1.86 -11.73
C GLU A 31 8.23 2.60 -10.59
N MET A 32 7.31 1.90 -9.95
CA MET A 32 6.52 2.41 -8.83
C MET A 32 6.49 1.41 -7.68
N ILE A 33 6.45 1.94 -6.46
CA ILE A 33 5.99 1.23 -5.28
C ILE A 33 4.81 1.99 -4.66
N ILE A 34 3.93 1.24 -4.02
CA ILE A 34 2.79 1.79 -3.29
C ILE A 34 3.08 1.65 -1.80
N ILE A 35 2.96 2.74 -1.05
CA ILE A 35 3.07 2.72 0.41
C ILE A 35 1.66 2.81 0.98
N ASP A 36 1.26 1.76 1.68
CA ASP A 36 -0.06 1.54 2.24
C ASP A 36 -1.19 1.48 1.19
N CYS A 37 -2.30 0.92 1.59
CA CYS A 37 -3.48 0.74 0.76
C CYS A 37 -4.71 0.73 1.66
N GLY A 38 -5.02 1.91 2.21
CA GLY A 38 -6.01 2.07 3.25
C GLY A 38 -7.39 2.42 2.73
N LEU A 39 -8.39 2.13 3.57
CA LEU A 39 -9.75 2.62 3.39
C LEU A 39 -10.06 3.75 4.38
N SER A 40 -11.19 4.42 4.16
CA SER A 40 -11.88 5.20 5.18
C SER A 40 -13.32 4.75 5.29
N PHE A 41 -13.93 5.06 6.43
CA PHE A 41 -15.36 4.88 6.60
C PHE A 41 -16.10 6.11 6.03
N PRO A 42 -17.31 5.92 5.48
CA PRO A 42 -18.07 7.03 4.94
C PRO A 42 -18.49 8.01 6.04
N GLU A 43 -18.69 9.26 5.66
CA GLU A 43 -19.33 10.26 6.50
C GLU A 43 -20.83 9.98 6.60
N ASP A 44 -21.49 10.47 7.65
CA ASP A 44 -22.91 10.22 7.92
C ASP A 44 -23.85 10.62 6.76
N GLU A 45 -23.42 11.54 5.94
CA GLU A 45 -24.15 12.04 4.78
C GLU A 45 -24.07 11.11 3.55
N MET A 46 -23.14 10.15 3.55
CA MET A 46 -22.93 9.21 2.45
C MET A 46 -23.83 7.98 2.59
N LEU A 47 -25.13 8.16 2.40
CA LEU A 47 -26.12 7.09 2.56
C LEU A 47 -25.89 5.94 1.56
N GLY A 48 -25.92 4.71 2.07
CA GLY A 48 -25.77 3.50 1.26
C GLY A 48 -24.33 3.15 0.85
N ILE A 49 -23.34 3.83 1.43
CA ILE A 49 -21.90 3.55 1.22
C ILE A 49 -21.36 2.95 2.50
N ASP A 50 -20.71 1.78 2.39
CA ASP A 50 -20.13 1.08 3.54
C ASP A 50 -18.66 1.43 3.76
N ILE A 51 -17.90 1.65 2.67
CA ILE A 51 -16.48 2.00 2.72
C ILE A 51 -16.10 2.96 1.59
N VAL A 52 -15.03 3.69 1.79
CA VAL A 52 -14.43 4.57 0.79
C VAL A 52 -12.96 4.15 0.58
N ILE A 53 -12.57 3.98 -0.67
CA ILE A 53 -11.19 3.65 -1.05
C ILE A 53 -10.59 4.76 -1.91
N PRO A 54 -9.24 4.87 -2.00
CA PRO A 54 -8.60 5.82 -2.89
C PRO A 54 -8.98 5.59 -4.36
N ASP A 55 -8.97 6.66 -5.15
CA ASP A 55 -9.06 6.55 -6.61
C ASP A 55 -7.77 5.96 -7.16
N ILE A 56 -7.86 4.77 -7.72
CA ILE A 56 -6.71 4.03 -8.25
C ILE A 56 -6.57 4.13 -9.78
N THR A 57 -7.23 5.08 -10.41
CA THR A 57 -7.18 5.25 -11.86
C THR A 57 -5.74 5.39 -12.37
N TYR A 58 -4.91 6.14 -11.67
CA TYR A 58 -3.50 6.30 -12.02
C TYR A 58 -2.73 4.96 -11.98
N LEU A 59 -2.99 4.12 -10.98
CA LEU A 59 -2.39 2.79 -10.87
C LEU A 59 -2.85 1.88 -12.00
N LEU A 60 -4.14 1.91 -12.34
CA LEU A 60 -4.71 1.08 -13.42
C LEU A 60 -4.09 1.40 -14.77
N LYS A 61 -3.79 2.67 -15.03
CA LYS A 61 -3.13 3.13 -16.26
C LYS A 61 -1.64 2.76 -16.32
N ASN A 62 -1.03 2.43 -15.20
CA ASN A 62 0.42 2.19 -15.05
C ASN A 62 0.73 0.83 -14.39
N LYS A 63 -0.13 -0.16 -14.54
CA LYS A 63 -0.01 -1.47 -13.88
C LYS A 63 1.37 -2.11 -14.04
N ASP A 64 1.93 -2.06 -15.23
CA ASP A 64 3.19 -2.73 -15.57
C ASP A 64 4.40 -2.11 -14.85
N LYS A 65 4.24 -0.90 -14.33
CA LYS A 65 5.29 -0.19 -13.60
C LYS A 65 5.31 -0.52 -12.11
N ILE A 66 4.22 -1.09 -11.56
CA ILE A 66 4.06 -1.34 -10.13
C ILE A 66 4.85 -2.56 -9.72
N LYS A 67 5.83 -2.40 -8.84
CA LYS A 67 6.72 -3.47 -8.38
C LYS A 67 6.27 -4.12 -7.08
N GLY A 68 5.50 -3.42 -6.27
CA GLY A 68 4.98 -3.95 -5.02
C GLY A 68 4.24 -2.93 -4.19
N ILE A 69 3.61 -3.44 -3.14
CA ILE A 69 2.97 -2.65 -2.08
C ILE A 69 3.75 -2.88 -0.80
N VAL A 70 4.08 -1.80 -0.12
CA VAL A 70 4.80 -1.82 1.16
C VAL A 70 3.85 -1.34 2.25
N LEU A 71 3.70 -2.11 3.32
CA LEU A 71 2.77 -1.81 4.40
C LEU A 71 3.51 -1.34 5.65
N THR A 72 3.06 -0.25 6.23
CA THR A 72 3.62 0.30 7.45
C THR A 72 3.09 -0.44 8.69
N HIS A 73 1.80 -0.66 8.79
CA HIS A 73 1.15 -1.36 9.90
C HIS A 73 -0.28 -1.79 9.53
N GLY A 74 -0.92 -2.55 10.43
CA GLY A 74 -2.16 -3.26 10.15
C GLY A 74 -3.48 -2.55 10.47
N HIS A 75 -3.51 -1.23 10.63
CA HIS A 75 -4.77 -0.51 10.77
C HIS A 75 -5.54 -0.44 9.45
N GLU A 76 -6.88 -0.38 9.53
CA GLU A 76 -7.77 -0.39 8.36
C GLU A 76 -7.52 0.77 7.39
N ASP A 77 -7.16 1.93 7.90
CA ASP A 77 -6.83 3.09 7.09
C ASP A 77 -5.47 2.98 6.37
N HIS A 78 -4.75 1.85 6.57
CA HIS A 78 -3.49 1.50 5.90
C HIS A 78 -3.55 0.20 5.10
N ILE A 79 -4.43 -0.74 5.43
CA ILE A 79 -4.52 -2.03 4.73
C ILE A 79 -5.91 -2.35 4.18
N GLY A 80 -6.94 -1.61 4.59
CA GLY A 80 -8.33 -1.99 4.36
C GLY A 80 -8.78 -2.00 2.90
N ALA A 81 -8.14 -1.25 2.01
CA ALA A 81 -8.47 -1.24 0.58
C ALA A 81 -7.79 -2.36 -0.22
N LEU A 82 -6.84 -3.09 0.36
CA LEU A 82 -6.10 -4.17 -0.33
C LEU A 82 -7.00 -5.18 -1.04
N PRO A 83 -8.07 -5.73 -0.44
CA PRO A 83 -8.90 -6.71 -1.13
C PRO A 83 -9.55 -6.18 -2.42
N TYR A 84 -9.86 -4.90 -2.45
CA TYR A 84 -10.50 -4.25 -3.60
C TYR A 84 -9.48 -3.93 -4.69
N VAL A 85 -8.31 -3.47 -4.30
CA VAL A 85 -7.22 -3.08 -5.21
C VAL A 85 -6.60 -4.32 -5.86
N LEU A 86 -6.35 -5.39 -5.09
CA LEU A 86 -5.70 -6.60 -5.60
C LEU A 86 -6.55 -7.39 -6.60
N LYS A 87 -7.85 -7.20 -6.61
CA LYS A 87 -8.71 -7.74 -7.68
C LYS A 87 -8.36 -7.18 -9.06
N LYS A 88 -7.76 -6.00 -9.10
CA LYS A 88 -7.43 -5.28 -10.34
C LYS A 88 -5.93 -5.18 -10.59
N ILE A 89 -5.13 -5.22 -9.54
CA ILE A 89 -3.67 -5.07 -9.58
C ILE A 89 -3.06 -6.14 -8.69
N ASN A 90 -2.45 -7.17 -9.27
CA ASN A 90 -1.82 -8.24 -8.50
C ASN A 90 -0.30 -8.06 -8.48
N VAL A 91 0.22 -7.60 -7.35
CA VAL A 91 1.65 -7.36 -7.12
C VAL A 91 2.05 -7.88 -5.74
N PRO A 92 3.34 -8.15 -5.48
CA PRO A 92 3.80 -8.56 -4.17
C PRO A 92 3.50 -7.52 -3.09
N ILE A 93 3.16 -8.00 -1.90
CA ILE A 93 2.90 -7.18 -0.71
C ILE A 93 3.95 -7.48 0.34
N TYR A 94 4.62 -6.45 0.80
CA TYR A 94 5.69 -6.51 1.80
C TYR A 94 5.20 -5.94 3.12
N GLY A 95 5.41 -6.67 4.20
CA GLY A 95 5.02 -6.22 5.52
C GLY A 95 5.58 -7.10 6.63
N THR A 96 5.44 -6.65 7.86
CA THR A 96 5.83 -7.41 9.03
C THR A 96 4.83 -8.53 9.34
N ARG A 97 5.18 -9.44 10.24
CA ARG A 97 4.41 -10.65 10.53
C ARG A 97 2.96 -10.37 10.90
N LEU A 98 2.74 -9.49 11.87
CA LEU A 98 1.38 -9.18 12.34
C LEU A 98 0.57 -8.49 11.25
N THR A 99 1.16 -7.52 10.57
CA THR A 99 0.52 -6.79 9.48
C THR A 99 0.07 -7.75 8.37
N LEU A 100 0.94 -8.65 7.94
CA LEU A 100 0.58 -9.65 6.92
C LEU A 100 -0.45 -10.67 7.42
N GLY A 101 -0.44 -11.04 8.70
CA GLY A 101 -1.46 -11.90 9.28
C GLY A 101 -2.86 -11.29 9.21
N LEU A 102 -2.97 -10.00 9.48
CA LEU A 102 -4.23 -9.25 9.33
C LEU A 102 -4.68 -9.17 7.87
N VAL A 103 -3.75 -8.90 6.97
CA VAL A 103 -4.00 -8.88 5.51
C VAL A 103 -4.48 -10.24 5.00
N GLU A 104 -3.84 -11.32 5.43
CA GLU A 104 -4.23 -12.68 5.05
C GLU A 104 -5.65 -13.03 5.49
N THR A 105 -6.05 -12.62 6.69
CA THR A 105 -7.42 -12.79 7.19
C THR A 105 -8.42 -12.06 6.28
N LYS A 106 -8.12 -10.81 5.91
CA LYS A 106 -8.97 -10.05 4.97
C LYS A 106 -9.09 -10.73 3.61
N PHE A 107 -8.01 -11.27 3.10
CA PHE A 107 -8.04 -11.96 1.80
C PHE A 107 -8.89 -13.23 1.84
N LYS A 108 -8.86 -13.97 2.94
CA LYS A 108 -9.75 -15.13 3.16
C LYS A 108 -11.22 -14.72 3.18
N GLU A 109 -11.56 -13.65 3.91
CA GLU A 109 -12.92 -13.10 3.96
C GLU A 109 -13.44 -12.66 2.58
N HIS A 110 -12.58 -12.07 1.77
CA HIS A 110 -12.89 -11.64 0.40
C HIS A 110 -12.68 -12.72 -0.66
N LYS A 111 -12.35 -13.96 -0.27
CA LYS A 111 -12.10 -15.11 -1.17
C LYS A 111 -11.04 -14.80 -2.23
N LEU A 112 -10.02 -14.03 -1.87
CA LEU A 112 -8.87 -13.76 -2.72
C LEU A 112 -7.84 -14.87 -2.60
N SER A 113 -7.45 -15.42 -3.72
CA SER A 113 -6.34 -16.37 -3.88
C SER A 113 -5.27 -15.76 -4.80
N ASN A 114 -4.12 -16.43 -4.92
CA ASN A 114 -2.99 -15.99 -5.76
C ASN A 114 -2.38 -14.64 -5.33
N VAL A 115 -2.40 -14.34 -4.04
CA VAL A 115 -1.73 -13.17 -3.47
C VAL A 115 -0.30 -13.55 -3.06
N HIS A 116 0.64 -12.63 -3.27
CA HIS A 116 2.05 -12.82 -2.94
C HIS A 116 2.39 -11.97 -1.73
N LEU A 117 2.45 -12.60 -0.55
CA LEU A 117 2.83 -11.95 0.70
C LEU A 117 4.32 -12.21 0.97
N GLN A 118 5.09 -11.14 1.13
CA GLN A 118 6.51 -11.16 1.43
C GLN A 118 6.74 -10.63 2.84
N ARG A 119 7.03 -11.53 3.77
CA ARG A 119 7.34 -11.15 5.14
C ARG A 119 8.70 -10.49 5.24
N VAL A 120 8.75 -9.36 5.95
CA VAL A 120 9.96 -8.65 6.32
C VAL A 120 10.03 -8.47 7.82
N GLU A 121 11.24 -8.43 8.35
CA GLU A 121 11.50 -8.11 9.75
C GLU A 121 11.77 -6.61 9.90
N ALA A 122 11.36 -6.02 11.04
CA ALA A 122 11.73 -4.65 11.36
C ALA A 122 13.26 -4.51 11.42
N GLY A 123 13.78 -3.48 10.77
CA GLY A 123 15.22 -3.27 10.57
C GLY A 123 15.79 -3.86 9.28
N ALA A 124 15.01 -4.67 8.56
CA ALA A 124 15.45 -5.24 7.29
C ALA A 124 15.33 -4.25 6.13
N THR A 125 16.18 -4.42 5.14
CA THR A 125 16.15 -3.71 3.87
C THR A 125 15.85 -4.69 2.75
N VAL A 126 14.90 -4.36 1.88
CA VAL A 126 14.48 -5.20 0.74
C VAL A 126 14.63 -4.43 -0.55
N ASP A 127 15.08 -5.11 -1.59
CA ASP A 127 15.11 -4.55 -2.94
C ASP A 127 13.80 -4.86 -3.66
N ILE A 128 13.11 -3.81 -4.11
CA ILE A 128 11.85 -3.89 -4.85
C ILE A 128 12.03 -3.09 -6.13
N GLY A 129 12.35 -3.76 -7.23
CA GLY A 129 12.75 -3.09 -8.46
C GLY A 129 13.94 -2.16 -8.24
N GLU A 130 13.84 -0.91 -8.68
CA GLU A 130 14.86 0.13 -8.49
C GLU A 130 14.87 0.72 -7.06
N PHE A 131 13.95 0.29 -6.19
CA PHE A 131 13.82 0.80 -4.83
C PHE A 131 14.53 -0.08 -3.83
N LYS A 132 15.22 0.54 -2.90
CA LYS A 132 15.76 -0.08 -1.69
C LYS A 132 14.93 0.41 -0.51
N VAL A 133 14.16 -0.48 0.09
CA VAL A 133 13.18 -0.16 1.13
C VAL A 133 13.65 -0.71 2.46
N GLU A 134 13.88 0.16 3.43
CA GLU A 134 14.21 -0.18 4.80
C GLU A 134 12.96 -0.07 5.68
N PHE A 135 12.67 -1.11 6.47
CA PHE A 135 11.55 -1.15 7.41
C PHE A 135 12.04 -0.72 8.79
N ILE A 136 11.80 0.52 9.14
CA ILE A 136 12.24 1.10 10.42
C ILE A 136 11.16 0.83 11.47
N ARG A 137 11.55 0.22 12.60
CA ARG A 137 10.60 0.00 13.72
C ARG A 137 10.04 1.32 14.24
N SER A 138 8.74 1.39 14.35
CA SER A 138 8.03 2.57 14.85
C SER A 138 7.12 2.21 16.02
N SER A 139 6.90 3.15 16.93
CA SER A 139 5.94 3.02 18.02
C SER A 139 4.57 3.49 17.55
N HIS A 140 3.56 2.64 17.73
CA HIS A 140 2.18 2.95 17.39
C HIS A 140 1.23 2.17 18.30
N SER A 141 -0.07 2.45 18.22
CA SER A 141 -1.11 1.77 19.00
C SER A 141 -1.34 0.30 18.59
N ILE A 142 -0.71 -0.15 17.52
CA ILE A 142 -0.68 -1.55 17.09
C ILE A 142 0.76 -2.07 17.13
N PRO A 143 1.00 -3.32 17.61
CA PRO A 143 2.32 -3.92 17.55
C PRO A 143 2.83 -4.11 16.11
N ASP A 144 4.15 -4.25 15.98
CA ASP A 144 4.81 -4.59 14.73
C ASP A 144 4.71 -3.50 13.64
N ALA A 145 4.52 -2.25 14.07
CA ALA A 145 4.48 -1.11 13.16
C ALA A 145 5.87 -0.70 12.68
N CYS A 146 5.94 -0.28 11.43
CA CYS A 146 7.14 0.24 10.77
C CYS A 146 6.87 1.58 10.07
N ALA A 147 7.95 2.30 9.81
CA ALA A 147 8.00 3.48 8.97
C ALA A 147 8.99 3.26 7.82
#